data_2b7375a0f5404492af08513cd0e45944
#
_entry.id   2b7375a0f5404492af08513cd0e45944
#
_cell.length_a   1.000
_cell.length_b   1.000
_cell.length_c   1.000
_cell.angle_alpha   90.00
_cell.angle_beta   90.00
_cell.angle_gamma   90.00
#
_symmetry.space_group_name_H-M   'P 1'
#
loop_
_entity.id
_entity.type
_entity.pdbx_description
1 polymer ?
#
loop_
_entity_poly.entity_id
_entity_poly.type
_entity_poly.pdbx_seq_one_letter_code
_entity_poly.pdbx_strand_id
1 'polypeptide(L)'
;MCIRDRRLPISVSHAESVNLQFEKPFSLEKVRNALNSFEGCKVIDQRTDGGYSTPLEAEGKDETFISRIREDKTIKNGLNLWIVSDNLLRGAALNAVEIAETLIKNNFYGK
;
A
#
# COMPACT_ATOMS: atom_id res chain seq x y z
N MET A 1 -11.32 7.87 10.14
CA MET A 1 -11.01 7.49 8.76
C MET A 1 -11.93 6.38 8.30
N CYS A 2 -12.51 6.50 7.09
CA CYS A 2 -13.29 5.43 6.47
C CYS A 2 -12.51 4.84 5.30
N ILE A 3 -12.52 3.52 5.18
CA ILE A 3 -11.82 2.77 4.13
C ILE A 3 -12.85 1.93 3.38
N ARG A 4 -12.78 1.98 2.05
CA ARG A 4 -13.54 1.09 1.15
C ARG A 4 -12.59 0.55 0.10
N ASP A 5 -12.70 -0.72 -0.20
CA ASP A 5 -11.81 -1.40 -1.15
C ASP A 5 -12.59 -2.25 -2.15
N ARG A 6 -11.91 -2.60 -3.22
CA ARG A 6 -12.33 -3.57 -4.23
C ARG A 6 -11.16 -4.48 -4.53
N ARG A 7 -11.43 -5.77 -4.61
CA ARG A 7 -10.44 -6.83 -4.80
C ARG A 7 -10.57 -7.43 -6.20
N LEU A 8 -9.48 -7.99 -6.70
CA LEU A 8 -9.45 -8.67 -7.99
C LEU A 8 -9.32 -10.20 -7.79
N PRO A 9 -9.97 -11.01 -8.64
CA PRO A 9 -9.85 -12.46 -8.62
C PRO A 9 -8.61 -12.92 -9.40
N ILE A 10 -7.45 -12.84 -8.76
CA ILE A 10 -6.14 -13.24 -9.32
C ILE A 10 -5.56 -14.38 -8.49
N SER A 11 -4.80 -15.28 -9.13
CA SER A 11 -4.26 -16.50 -8.49
C SER A 11 -3.04 -16.22 -7.63
N VAL A 12 -2.13 -15.35 -8.07
CA VAL A 12 -0.93 -14.93 -7.34
C VAL A 12 -0.93 -13.41 -7.24
N SER A 13 -0.37 -12.89 -6.16
CA SER A 13 -0.46 -11.48 -5.78
C SER A 13 -1.87 -11.06 -5.36
N HIS A 14 -1.97 -9.86 -4.87
CA HIS A 14 -3.20 -9.24 -4.42
C HIS A 14 -3.25 -7.80 -4.88
N ALA A 15 -4.37 -7.39 -5.43
CA ALA A 15 -4.57 -6.02 -5.89
C ALA A 15 -5.89 -5.46 -5.37
N GLU A 16 -5.85 -4.24 -4.89
CA GLU A 16 -6.99 -3.54 -4.31
C GLU A 16 -7.10 -2.11 -4.83
N SER A 17 -8.32 -1.71 -5.19
CA SER A 17 -8.68 -0.31 -5.34
C SER A 17 -9.25 0.19 -4.02
N VAL A 18 -8.52 1.07 -3.36
CA VAL A 18 -8.83 1.54 -2.00
C VAL A 18 -9.30 2.99 -2.07
N ASN A 19 -10.42 3.27 -1.39
CA ASN A 19 -10.93 4.62 -1.16
C ASN A 19 -10.83 4.92 0.34
N LEU A 20 -10.16 6.02 0.68
CA LEU A 20 -9.97 6.51 2.04
C LEU A 20 -10.65 7.84 2.23
N GLN A 21 -11.28 8.03 3.36
CA GLN A 21 -11.79 9.33 3.79
C GLN A 21 -11.13 9.74 5.10
N PHE A 22 -10.44 10.87 5.08
CA PHE A 22 -9.77 11.42 6.26
C PHE A 22 -10.67 12.43 6.99
N GLU A 23 -10.47 12.54 8.29
CA GLU A 23 -11.14 13.58 9.11
C GLU A 23 -10.59 14.98 8.81
N LYS A 24 -9.28 15.07 8.57
CA LYS A 24 -8.57 16.32 8.33
C LYS A 24 -8.15 16.44 6.87
N PRO A 25 -8.03 17.68 6.34
CA PRO A 25 -7.44 17.91 5.03
C PRO A 25 -6.03 17.34 4.92
N PHE A 26 -5.67 16.86 3.75
CA PHE A 26 -4.34 16.34 3.44
C PHE A 26 -3.78 16.97 2.15
N SER A 27 -2.49 16.79 1.92
CA SER A 27 -1.82 17.12 0.67
C SER A 27 -1.37 15.84 -0.02
N LEU A 28 -1.62 15.70 -1.32
CA LEU A 28 -1.17 14.55 -2.12
C LEU A 28 0.35 14.37 -2.07
N GLU A 29 1.09 15.48 -2.06
CA GLU A 29 2.56 15.44 -1.95
C GLU A 29 3.00 14.83 -0.62
N LYS A 30 2.41 15.25 0.50
CA LYS A 30 2.69 14.66 1.82
C LYS A 30 2.34 13.18 1.87
N VAL A 31 1.21 12.78 1.27
CA VAL A 31 0.81 11.37 1.18
C VAL A 31 1.84 10.57 0.38
N ARG A 32 2.27 11.05 -0.79
CA ARG A 32 3.30 10.40 -1.61
C ARG A 32 4.62 10.25 -0.87
N ASN A 33 5.07 11.31 -0.21
CA ASN A 33 6.30 11.31 0.56
C ASN A 33 6.23 10.33 1.74
N ALA A 34 5.12 10.31 2.47
CA ALA A 34 4.91 9.39 3.58
C ALA A 34 4.92 7.92 3.12
N LEU A 35 4.23 7.61 2.01
CA LEU A 35 4.18 6.26 1.46
C LEU A 35 5.55 5.83 0.91
N ASN A 36 6.29 6.74 0.29
CA ASN A 36 7.61 6.44 -0.29
C ASN A 36 8.71 6.29 0.77
N SER A 37 8.56 6.93 1.92
CA SER A 37 9.49 6.82 3.04
C SER A 37 9.20 5.63 3.97
N PHE A 38 8.03 5.00 3.82
CA PHE A 38 7.65 3.86 4.65
C PHE A 38 8.33 2.59 4.15
N GLU A 39 9.01 1.89 5.04
CA GLU A 39 9.71 0.64 4.75
C GLU A 39 8.73 -0.42 4.22
N GLY A 40 9.09 -1.05 3.10
CA GLY A 40 8.26 -2.05 2.44
C GLY A 40 7.17 -1.49 1.53
N CYS A 41 7.04 -0.16 1.40
CA CYS A 41 6.19 0.48 0.41
C CYS A 41 7.02 1.08 -0.73
N LYS A 42 6.48 1.02 -1.95
CA LYS A 42 7.08 1.63 -3.13
C LYS A 42 6.02 2.31 -3.98
N VAL A 43 6.16 3.61 -4.17
CA VAL A 43 5.24 4.37 -5.02
C VAL A 43 5.69 4.27 -6.48
N ILE A 44 4.82 3.69 -7.32
CA ILE A 44 4.96 3.67 -8.78
C ILE A 44 3.71 4.33 -9.35
N ASP A 45 3.77 5.64 -9.56
CA ASP A 45 2.60 6.42 -9.93
C ASP A 45 2.98 7.52 -10.94
N GLN A 46 3.31 7.08 -12.15
CA GLN A 46 3.56 7.98 -13.28
C GLN A 46 2.24 8.37 -13.94
N ARG A 47 2.14 9.60 -14.40
CA ARG A 47 0.94 10.12 -15.08
C ARG A 47 0.96 9.87 -16.59
N THR A 48 1.57 8.75 -16.99
CA THR A 48 1.64 8.25 -18.36
C THR A 48 0.83 6.96 -18.50
N ASP A 49 0.57 6.54 -19.70
CA ASP A 49 -0.03 5.24 -19.95
C ASP A 49 0.85 4.12 -19.41
N GLY A 50 0.23 3.13 -18.73
CA GLY A 50 0.96 2.05 -18.08
C GLY A 50 1.78 2.44 -16.83
N GLY A 51 1.70 3.68 -16.35
CA GLY A 51 2.47 4.19 -15.20
C GLY A 51 1.97 3.73 -13.83
N TYR A 52 1.52 2.49 -13.70
CA TYR A 52 1.02 1.86 -12.46
C TYR A 52 1.48 0.40 -12.38
N SER A 53 1.54 -0.14 -11.17
CA SER A 53 1.93 -1.54 -10.97
C SER A 53 0.76 -2.49 -11.19
N THR A 54 1.09 -3.65 -11.78
CA THR A 54 0.17 -4.78 -11.98
C THR A 54 0.47 -5.92 -11.01
N PRO A 55 -0.49 -6.83 -10.75
CA PRO A 55 -0.24 -8.02 -9.93
C PRO A 55 0.93 -8.88 -10.42
N LEU A 56 1.10 -9.00 -11.74
CA LEU A 56 2.19 -9.77 -12.33
C LEU A 56 3.56 -9.17 -12.02
N GLU A 57 3.66 -7.85 -11.96
CA GLU A 57 4.91 -7.15 -11.61
C GLU A 57 5.25 -7.23 -10.12
N ALA A 58 4.25 -7.45 -9.27
CA ALA A 58 4.42 -7.57 -7.81
C ALA A 58 4.75 -9.00 -7.38
N GLU A 59 4.49 -10.01 -8.23
CA GLU A 59 4.79 -11.40 -7.93
C GLU A 59 6.27 -11.62 -7.62
N GLY A 60 6.56 -12.27 -6.49
CA GLY A 60 7.92 -12.56 -6.02
C GLY A 60 8.66 -11.35 -5.45
N LYS A 61 7.98 -10.23 -5.20
CA LYS A 61 8.59 -9.02 -4.62
C LYS A 61 8.13 -8.77 -3.19
N ASP A 62 9.05 -8.24 -2.40
CA ASP A 62 8.83 -8.00 -0.97
C ASP A 62 8.04 -6.71 -0.72
N GLU A 63 8.04 -5.76 -1.66
CA GLU A 63 7.41 -4.46 -1.48
C GLU A 63 5.91 -4.50 -1.81
N THR A 64 5.18 -3.64 -1.14
CA THR A 64 3.82 -3.23 -1.54
C THR A 64 3.91 -2.04 -2.49
N PHE A 65 3.42 -2.22 -3.71
CA PHE A 65 3.41 -1.17 -4.74
C PHE A 65 2.14 -0.34 -4.65
N ILE A 66 2.30 0.98 -4.65
CA ILE A 66 1.19 1.93 -4.55
C ILE A 66 1.20 2.83 -5.79
N SER A 67 0.06 2.89 -6.44
CA SER A 67 -0.12 3.60 -7.71
C SER A 67 -1.43 4.37 -7.72
N ARG A 68 -1.64 5.19 -8.74
CA ARG A 68 -2.89 5.90 -8.99
C ARG A 68 -3.38 6.72 -7.79
N ILE A 69 -2.44 7.35 -7.08
CA ILE A 69 -2.70 8.20 -5.91
C ILE A 69 -3.37 9.48 -6.38
N ARG A 70 -4.63 9.68 -6.02
CA ARG A 70 -5.43 10.83 -6.46
C ARG A 70 -6.50 11.19 -5.45
N GLU A 71 -6.85 12.48 -5.40
CA GLU A 71 -8.00 12.93 -4.63
C GLU A 71 -9.30 12.33 -5.17
N ASP A 72 -10.18 11.96 -4.28
CA ASP A 72 -11.57 11.71 -4.58
C ASP A 72 -12.36 12.99 -4.35
N LYS A 73 -12.75 13.63 -5.44
CA LYS A 73 -13.50 14.90 -5.41
C LYS A 73 -14.98 14.73 -5.09
N THR A 74 -15.46 13.50 -4.98
CA THR A 74 -16.87 13.20 -4.70
C THR A 74 -17.18 13.22 -3.20
N ILE A 75 -16.15 13.13 -2.35
CA ILE A 75 -16.24 13.16 -0.90
C ILE A 75 -15.20 14.13 -0.30
N LYS A 76 -15.52 14.70 0.85
CA LYS A 76 -14.59 15.59 1.57
C LYS A 76 -13.40 14.81 2.08
N ASN A 77 -12.18 15.31 1.81
CA ASN A 77 -10.92 14.69 2.19
C ASN A 77 -10.77 13.23 1.71
N GLY A 78 -11.25 12.95 0.50
CA GLY A 78 -11.19 11.63 -0.11
C GLY A 78 -9.91 11.37 -0.87
N LEU A 79 -9.40 10.14 -0.78
CA LEU A 79 -8.20 9.67 -1.46
C LEU A 79 -8.46 8.31 -2.10
N ASN A 80 -8.10 8.14 -3.35
CA ASN A 80 -8.10 6.85 -4.03
C ASN A 80 -6.67 6.37 -4.25
N LEU A 81 -6.46 5.07 -4.01
CA LEU A 81 -5.20 4.36 -4.20
C LEU A 81 -5.43 3.07 -4.99
N TRP A 82 -4.43 2.66 -5.74
CA TRP A 82 -4.29 1.32 -6.28
C TRP A 82 -3.10 0.65 -5.58
N ILE A 83 -3.34 -0.48 -4.93
CA ILE A 83 -2.34 -1.17 -4.11
C ILE A 83 -2.17 -2.59 -4.62
N VAL A 84 -0.93 -3.00 -4.82
CA VAL A 84 -0.57 -4.34 -5.30
C VAL A 84 0.59 -4.89 -4.48
N SER A 85 0.50 -6.15 -4.06
CA SER A 85 1.57 -6.85 -3.35
C SER A 85 1.53 -8.34 -3.59
N ASP A 86 2.64 -9.04 -3.37
CA ASP A 86 2.64 -10.48 -3.29
C ASP A 86 2.00 -10.94 -1.96
N ASN A 87 0.87 -11.63 -2.06
CA ASN A 87 0.10 -12.06 -0.90
C ASN A 87 0.76 -13.20 -0.12
N LEU A 88 1.69 -13.94 -0.74
CA LEU A 88 2.43 -15.02 -0.09
C LEU A 88 3.65 -14.50 0.69
N LEU A 89 4.20 -13.37 0.29
CA LEU A 89 5.33 -12.70 0.93
C LEU A 89 4.84 -11.62 1.91
N ARG A 90 4.51 -10.45 1.43
CA ARG A 90 4.12 -9.29 2.26
C ARG A 90 2.85 -9.54 3.06
N GLY A 91 1.90 -10.24 2.52
CA GLY A 91 0.65 -10.61 3.20
C GLY A 91 0.75 -11.81 4.15
N ALA A 92 1.88 -12.56 4.14
CA ALA A 92 2.04 -13.79 4.90
C ALA A 92 3.44 -13.96 5.49
N ALA A 93 4.33 -14.71 4.83
CA ALA A 93 5.61 -15.13 5.40
C ALA A 93 6.53 -13.96 5.74
N LEU A 94 6.74 -13.03 4.82
CA LEU A 94 7.61 -11.88 5.04
C LEU A 94 7.08 -10.98 6.18
N ASN A 95 5.79 -10.73 6.23
CA ASN A 95 5.17 -9.92 7.29
C ASN A 95 5.38 -10.53 8.68
N ALA A 96 5.31 -11.87 8.80
CA ALA A 96 5.58 -12.55 10.07
C ALA A 96 7.03 -12.35 10.52
N VAL A 97 7.99 -12.43 9.60
CA VAL A 97 9.41 -12.16 9.88
C VAL A 97 9.63 -10.71 10.32
N GLU A 98 9.09 -9.75 9.58
CA GLU A 98 9.22 -8.33 9.90
C GLU A 98 8.60 -7.94 11.24
N ILE A 99 7.49 -8.57 11.62
CA ILE A 99 6.88 -8.41 12.95
C ILE A 99 7.87 -8.90 14.03
N ALA A 100 8.46 -10.08 13.85
CA ALA A 100 9.43 -10.63 14.81
C ALA A 100 10.67 -9.73 14.93
N GLU A 101 11.23 -9.28 13.81
CA GLU A 101 12.35 -8.35 13.77
C GLU A 101 12.03 -7.02 14.48
N THR A 102 10.82 -6.48 14.25
CA THR A 102 10.35 -5.26 14.90
C THR A 102 10.23 -5.42 16.40
N LEU A 103 9.71 -6.55 16.87
CA LEU A 103 9.63 -6.87 18.30
C LEU A 103 11.03 -6.98 18.93
N ILE A 104 11.97 -7.62 18.25
CA ILE A 104 13.37 -7.72 18.67
C ILE A 104 14.01 -6.34 18.75
N LYS A 105 13.93 -5.56 17.66
CA LYS A 105 14.52 -4.23 17.55
C LYS A 105 14.01 -3.24 18.61
N ASN A 106 12.76 -3.35 18.99
CA ASN A 106 12.14 -2.48 19.98
C ASN A 106 12.12 -3.07 21.40
N ASN A 107 12.78 -4.20 21.65
CA ASN A 107 12.86 -4.87 22.96
C ASN A 107 11.48 -5.19 23.59
N PHE A 108 10.49 -5.55 22.77
CA PHE A 108 9.16 -5.93 23.26
C PHE A 108 9.07 -7.38 23.78
N TYR A 109 10.15 -8.15 23.67
CA TYR A 109 10.23 -9.53 24.15
C TYR A 109 10.97 -9.61 25.48
N GLY A 110 10.54 -10.52 26.34
CA GLY A 110 11.32 -10.96 27.52
C GLY A 110 11.37 -9.95 28.66
N LYS A 111 10.24 -9.44 29.06
CA LYS A 111 10.07 -8.91 30.44
C LYS A 111 9.22 -9.83 31.28
#